data_b874febc511d2916b0ec52bf643fe7a0
#
_entry.id   b874febc511d2916b0ec52bf643fe7a0
#
_cell.length_a   1.000
_cell.length_b   1.000
_cell.length_c   1.000
_cell.angle_alpha   90.00
_cell.angle_beta   90.00
_cell.angle_gamma   90.00
#
_symmetry.space_group_name_H-M   'P 1'
#
loop_
_entity.id
_entity.type
_entity.pdbx_description
1 polymer ?
#
loop_
_entity_poly.entity_id
_entity_poly.type
_entity_poly.pdbx_seq_one_letter_code
_entity_poly.pdbx_strand_id
1 'polypeptide(L)'
;MEFLADFDYIREAGTAGEEKAAERIQKTLDSFGVESHLEEFSFDTFQIKKAKLKVTEPYTKEYTVTGYGRCGNTAEDGLEAPFAYAENGDDISLAHVSGKIVMVNDPVRKDMYRKLVKAGAVGFISIAGSPLDEGVDLVPRAYALPKNLPGEEKKAAGKEAQNYDNRIPGVSIHYKDAIELVTKGASQVCLSVEQETVTCTSRNVVARIEGTDKAEEILTLTAHYDSVPEGPGAYDNMSGSAIIMELCRYFHAHRPRRTMEFIWFGAEEKGLLGSQNYIKIHENELLAHRFNMNVDLAGQLVGGTAAGVTGDASVCSILTYMAHEIGIGMSTKNQIWGSDSNTFAWKGIPAMTLNRDGFGMHTRHDTIALLSDWSLERSAVLLGYIADRLGNIESFPFERKVPEEFIAQLNEYFG
;
A
#
# COMPACT_ATOMS: atom_id res chain seq x y z
N MET A 1 -14.28 5.01 17.24
CA MET A 1 -13.80 6.40 16.90
C MET A 1 -12.76 6.94 17.88
N GLU A 2 -12.90 6.76 19.22
CA GLU A 2 -11.92 7.30 20.20
C GLU A 2 -10.47 6.83 19.93
N PHE A 3 -10.26 5.52 19.69
CA PHE A 3 -8.96 4.99 19.32
C PHE A 3 -8.39 5.65 18.04
N LEU A 4 -9.22 5.82 17.02
CA LEU A 4 -8.80 6.40 15.73
C LEU A 4 -8.37 7.86 15.82
N ALA A 5 -8.95 8.63 16.75
CA ALA A 5 -8.60 10.04 16.94
C ALA A 5 -7.13 10.25 17.33
N ASP A 6 -6.50 9.24 17.96
CA ASP A 6 -5.09 9.28 18.33
C ASP A 6 -4.14 9.15 17.13
N PHE A 7 -4.65 8.84 15.93
CA PHE A 7 -3.86 8.54 14.72
C PHE A 7 -4.13 9.49 13.55
N ASP A 8 -4.81 10.63 13.78
CA ASP A 8 -5.11 11.62 12.73
C ASP A 8 -3.86 12.45 12.37
N TYR A 9 -2.81 11.77 11.96
CA TYR A 9 -1.55 12.32 11.49
C TYR A 9 -0.86 11.35 10.52
N ILE A 10 0.07 11.86 9.69
CA ILE A 10 0.82 11.05 8.73
C ILE A 10 1.73 10.05 9.45
N ARG A 11 1.65 8.80 9.06
CA ARG A 11 2.39 7.67 9.63
C ARG A 11 3.24 6.97 8.57
N GLU A 12 3.87 7.77 7.71
CA GLU A 12 4.70 7.21 6.64
C GLU A 12 5.79 6.29 7.20
N ALA A 13 5.95 5.13 6.56
CA ALA A 13 6.91 4.11 6.96
C ALA A 13 8.33 4.64 7.10
N GLY A 14 8.99 4.30 8.20
CA GLY A 14 10.34 4.74 8.55
C GLY A 14 10.42 6.14 9.16
N THR A 15 9.29 6.76 9.50
CA THR A 15 9.25 8.08 10.16
C THR A 15 8.89 7.97 11.64
N ALA A 16 9.15 9.05 12.39
CA ALA A 16 8.70 9.16 13.78
C ALA A 16 7.16 9.06 13.94
N GLY A 17 6.39 9.38 12.88
CA GLY A 17 4.94 9.19 12.87
C GLY A 17 4.55 7.72 12.94
N GLU A 18 5.17 6.88 12.14
CA GLU A 18 4.96 5.42 12.18
C GLU A 18 5.40 4.83 13.54
N GLU A 19 6.56 5.23 14.05
CA GLU A 19 7.05 4.77 15.36
C GLU A 19 6.08 5.09 16.49
N LYS A 20 5.63 6.34 16.57
CA LYS A 20 4.61 6.78 17.54
C LYS A 20 3.32 5.97 17.42
N ALA A 21 2.91 5.58 16.21
CA ALA A 21 1.72 4.76 16.01
C ALA A 21 1.91 3.34 16.56
N ALA A 22 3.04 2.70 16.28
CA ALA A 22 3.37 1.38 16.84
C ALA A 22 3.36 1.38 18.37
N GLU A 23 3.99 2.37 19.00
CA GLU A 23 3.99 2.55 20.45
C GLU A 23 2.57 2.73 21.01
N ARG A 24 1.72 3.50 20.29
CA ARG A 24 0.33 3.71 20.70
C ARG A 24 -0.50 2.44 20.61
N ILE A 25 -0.30 1.62 19.56
CA ILE A 25 -0.92 0.31 19.41
C ILE A 25 -0.53 -0.59 20.58
N GLN A 26 0.78 -0.73 20.89
CA GLN A 26 1.25 -1.52 22.03
C GLN A 26 0.64 -1.05 23.35
N LYS A 27 0.69 0.24 23.62
CA LYS A 27 0.11 0.82 24.84
C LYS A 27 -1.39 0.53 24.97
N THR A 28 -2.11 0.46 23.85
CA THR A 28 -3.52 0.10 23.86
C THR A 28 -3.72 -1.37 24.20
N LEU A 29 -2.91 -2.28 23.62
CA LEU A 29 -2.90 -3.71 23.96
C LEU A 29 -2.58 -3.95 25.45
N ASP A 30 -1.57 -3.27 25.97
CA ASP A 30 -1.20 -3.32 27.39
C ASP A 30 -2.38 -2.92 28.31
N SER A 31 -3.16 -1.90 27.89
CA SER A 31 -4.35 -1.46 28.65
C SER A 31 -5.45 -2.53 28.73
N PHE A 32 -5.45 -3.47 27.81
CA PHE A 32 -6.35 -4.65 27.81
C PHE A 32 -5.73 -5.86 28.54
N GLY A 33 -4.46 -5.78 28.95
CA GLY A 33 -3.71 -6.90 29.51
C GLY A 33 -3.24 -7.90 28.46
N VAL A 34 -3.13 -7.49 27.20
CA VAL A 34 -2.63 -8.31 26.09
C VAL A 34 -1.14 -8.02 25.88
N GLU A 35 -0.31 -9.04 26.03
CA GLU A 35 1.12 -8.94 25.74
C GLU A 35 1.34 -8.80 24.23
N SER A 36 2.22 -7.87 23.87
CA SER A 36 2.63 -7.66 22.49
C SER A 36 4.13 -7.37 22.37
N HIS A 37 4.69 -7.59 21.19
CA HIS A 37 6.09 -7.28 20.91
C HIS A 37 6.23 -6.59 19.57
N LEU A 38 7.37 -5.91 19.38
CA LEU A 38 7.75 -5.28 18.12
C LEU A 38 8.72 -6.18 17.36
N GLU A 39 8.50 -6.28 16.06
CA GLU A 39 9.40 -6.94 15.11
C GLU A 39 9.99 -5.90 14.18
N GLU A 40 11.18 -5.41 14.52
CA GLU A 40 11.85 -4.39 13.74
C GLU A 40 12.51 -4.97 12.49
N PHE A 41 12.46 -4.20 11.39
CA PHE A 41 13.17 -4.51 10.17
C PHE A 41 13.63 -3.24 9.46
N SER A 42 14.73 -3.37 8.72
CA SER A 42 15.29 -2.27 7.92
C SER A 42 14.90 -2.42 6.46
N PHE A 43 14.67 -1.31 5.79
CA PHE A 43 14.39 -1.26 4.36
C PHE A 43 14.99 -0.02 3.72
N ASP A 44 15.33 -0.13 2.43
CA ASP A 44 15.80 1.00 1.65
C ASP A 44 14.62 1.69 0.96
N THR A 45 14.57 3.01 1.10
CA THR A 45 13.64 3.89 0.42
C THR A 45 14.39 5.07 -0.20
N PHE A 46 13.68 6.06 -0.71
CA PHE A 46 14.27 7.27 -1.30
C PHE A 46 13.82 8.51 -0.55
N GLN A 47 14.66 9.52 -0.57
CA GLN A 47 14.33 10.86 -0.10
C GLN A 47 14.56 11.86 -1.22
N ILE A 48 13.51 12.58 -1.62
CA ILE A 48 13.61 13.67 -2.60
C ILE A 48 14.16 14.90 -1.89
N LYS A 49 15.29 15.41 -2.36
CA LYS A 49 15.94 16.64 -1.86
C LYS A 49 15.53 17.86 -2.67
N LYS A 50 15.35 17.68 -3.98
CA LYS A 50 15.01 18.76 -4.92
C LYS A 50 14.13 18.21 -6.03
N ALA A 51 13.08 18.96 -6.36
CA ALA A 51 12.28 18.72 -7.56
C ALA A 51 11.83 20.07 -8.12
N LYS A 52 12.16 20.36 -9.38
CA LYS A 52 11.79 21.59 -10.06
C LYS A 52 11.48 21.33 -11.54
N LEU A 53 10.51 22.07 -12.06
CA LEU A 53 10.20 22.12 -13.48
C LEU A 53 10.04 23.58 -13.89
N LYS A 54 10.82 24.03 -14.85
CA LYS A 54 10.79 25.38 -15.38
C LYS A 54 10.64 25.32 -16.90
N VAL A 55 9.66 26.04 -17.45
CA VAL A 55 9.61 26.32 -18.87
C VAL A 55 10.62 27.45 -19.19
N THR A 56 11.44 27.27 -20.22
CA THR A 56 12.45 28.25 -20.65
C THR A 56 12.09 28.91 -21.97
N GLU A 57 11.29 28.24 -22.82
CA GLU A 57 10.77 28.76 -24.07
C GLU A 57 9.33 28.28 -24.33
N PRO A 58 8.45 29.12 -24.97
CA PRO A 58 8.62 30.49 -25.42
C PRO A 58 8.41 31.52 -24.29
N TYR A 59 8.21 31.09 -23.08
CA TYR A 59 8.05 31.91 -21.86
C TYR A 59 8.85 31.29 -20.71
N THR A 60 9.03 32.07 -19.66
CA THR A 60 9.72 31.59 -18.46
C THR A 60 8.75 31.49 -17.31
N LYS A 61 8.56 30.26 -16.76
CA LYS A 61 7.74 30.01 -15.56
C LYS A 61 8.21 28.74 -14.85
N GLU A 62 8.30 28.78 -13.53
CA GLU A 62 8.50 27.60 -12.68
C GLU A 62 7.12 27.09 -12.23
N TYR A 63 6.93 25.76 -12.26
CA TYR A 63 5.70 25.08 -11.87
C TYR A 63 5.90 24.30 -10.58
N THR A 64 4.84 24.18 -9.79
CA THR A 64 4.82 23.31 -8.61
C THR A 64 4.83 21.85 -9.07
N VAL A 65 5.84 21.11 -8.64
CA VAL A 65 6.01 19.70 -8.98
C VAL A 65 6.45 18.90 -7.77
N THR A 66 6.21 17.58 -7.80
CA THR A 66 6.73 16.63 -6.84
C THR A 66 7.71 15.69 -7.56
N GLY A 67 8.85 15.41 -6.94
CA GLY A 67 9.84 14.50 -7.50
C GLY A 67 9.31 13.09 -7.62
N TYR A 68 9.71 12.40 -8.68
CA TYR A 68 9.37 11.00 -8.88
C TYR A 68 10.42 10.11 -8.19
N GLY A 69 9.99 9.32 -7.21
CA GLY A 69 10.90 8.46 -6.47
C GLY A 69 11.55 7.38 -7.33
N ARG A 70 12.78 7.03 -7.04
CA ARG A 70 13.57 6.01 -7.75
C ARG A 70 13.74 6.29 -9.25
N CYS A 71 13.60 7.54 -9.70
CA CYS A 71 14.07 7.98 -11.02
C CYS A 71 15.54 8.41 -10.95
N GLY A 72 16.12 8.83 -12.08
CA GLY A 72 17.50 9.34 -12.11
C GLY A 72 17.62 10.72 -11.48
N ASN A 73 18.83 11.07 -11.05
CA ASN A 73 19.19 12.42 -10.65
C ASN A 73 19.57 13.26 -11.90
N THR A 74 19.42 14.57 -11.78
CA THR A 74 19.94 15.53 -12.78
C THR A 74 21.29 16.11 -12.31
N ALA A 75 22.04 16.71 -13.23
CA ALA A 75 23.12 17.60 -12.87
C ALA A 75 22.62 18.79 -12.02
N GLU A 76 23.52 19.51 -11.35
CA GLU A 76 23.18 20.62 -10.46
C GLU A 76 22.35 21.71 -11.17
N ASP A 77 22.69 22.01 -12.42
CA ASP A 77 22.00 22.98 -13.28
C ASP A 77 20.66 22.45 -13.85
N GLY A 78 20.35 21.16 -13.63
CA GLY A 78 19.18 20.48 -14.17
C GLY A 78 19.43 19.88 -15.55
N LEU A 79 18.37 19.32 -16.13
CA LEU A 79 18.31 18.77 -17.49
C LEU A 79 17.44 19.68 -18.34
N GLU A 80 18.04 20.43 -19.27
CA GLU A 80 17.31 21.24 -20.24
C GLU A 80 17.14 20.45 -21.54
N ALA A 81 15.91 20.34 -22.03
CA ALA A 81 15.61 19.64 -23.27
C ALA A 81 14.26 20.10 -23.85
N PRO A 82 14.05 19.87 -25.20
CA PRO A 82 12.75 20.11 -25.81
C PRO A 82 11.64 19.35 -25.10
N PHE A 83 10.47 19.98 -25.01
CA PHE A 83 9.28 19.41 -24.37
C PHE A 83 8.40 18.70 -25.41
N ALA A 84 7.75 17.63 -25.02
CA ALA A 84 6.70 16.97 -25.78
C ALA A 84 5.58 16.46 -24.86
N TYR A 85 4.33 16.67 -25.27
CA TYR A 85 3.17 16.04 -24.66
C TYR A 85 2.76 14.83 -25.49
N ALA A 86 2.81 13.65 -24.90
CA ALA A 86 2.59 12.35 -25.56
C ALA A 86 1.31 11.64 -25.08
N GLU A 87 0.35 12.38 -24.55
CA GLU A 87 -0.97 11.88 -24.14
C GLU A 87 -0.88 10.59 -23.31
N ASN A 88 -1.44 9.48 -23.80
CA ASN A 88 -1.42 8.18 -23.12
C ASN A 88 -0.15 7.35 -23.43
N GLY A 89 0.84 7.92 -24.12
CA GLY A 89 2.10 7.24 -24.44
C GLY A 89 1.93 6.02 -25.34
N ASP A 90 1.03 6.10 -26.33
CA ASP A 90 0.97 5.12 -27.42
C ASP A 90 2.15 5.27 -28.39
N ASP A 91 2.36 4.26 -29.23
CA ASP A 91 3.53 4.21 -30.11
C ASP A 91 3.55 5.36 -31.14
N ILE A 92 2.40 5.92 -31.50
CA ILE A 92 2.30 7.06 -32.44
C ILE A 92 2.73 8.34 -31.71
N SER A 93 2.18 8.59 -30.52
CA SER A 93 2.51 9.76 -29.70
C SER A 93 3.98 9.78 -29.28
N LEU A 94 4.59 8.60 -29.14
CA LEU A 94 6.01 8.45 -28.78
C LEU A 94 6.97 8.44 -29.98
N ALA A 95 6.49 8.46 -31.23
CA ALA A 95 7.35 8.33 -32.43
C ALA A 95 8.40 9.43 -32.58
N HIS A 96 8.20 10.62 -31.99
CA HIS A 96 9.08 11.78 -32.16
C HIS A 96 9.56 12.41 -30.84
N VAL A 97 9.72 11.58 -29.79
CA VAL A 97 10.10 12.07 -28.45
C VAL A 97 11.58 11.88 -28.10
N SER A 98 12.37 11.31 -29.00
CA SER A 98 13.79 11.08 -28.73
C SER A 98 14.50 12.39 -28.40
N GLY A 99 15.29 12.40 -27.32
CA GLY A 99 15.99 13.57 -26.80
C GLY A 99 15.12 14.61 -26.11
N LYS A 100 13.85 14.28 -25.80
CA LYS A 100 12.90 15.21 -25.18
C LYS A 100 12.55 14.83 -23.75
N ILE A 101 12.10 15.80 -22.98
CA ILE A 101 11.35 15.59 -21.73
C ILE A 101 9.89 15.41 -22.10
N VAL A 102 9.33 14.26 -21.75
CA VAL A 102 8.02 13.80 -22.23
C VAL A 102 6.98 13.84 -21.13
N MET A 103 5.88 14.54 -21.35
CA MET A 103 4.72 14.55 -20.45
C MET A 103 3.68 13.51 -20.89
N VAL A 104 3.14 12.74 -19.93
CA VAL A 104 2.09 11.74 -20.15
C VAL A 104 0.96 11.89 -19.12
N ASN A 105 -0.25 11.43 -19.48
CA ASN A 105 -1.48 11.63 -18.69
C ASN A 105 -1.48 10.88 -17.35
N ASP A 106 -0.95 9.66 -17.32
CA ASP A 106 -1.07 8.77 -16.17
C ASP A 106 0.24 8.65 -15.40
N PRO A 107 0.20 8.10 -14.17
CA PRO A 107 1.41 7.76 -13.42
C PRO A 107 2.34 6.86 -14.25
N VAL A 108 3.61 7.25 -14.34
CA VAL A 108 4.64 6.50 -15.05
C VAL A 108 5.00 5.26 -14.22
N ARG A 109 4.36 4.13 -14.54
CA ARG A 109 4.64 2.82 -13.98
C ARG A 109 5.64 2.05 -14.86
N LYS A 110 5.98 0.83 -14.48
CA LYS A 110 6.95 -0.06 -15.14
C LYS A 110 6.87 -0.04 -16.68
N ASP A 111 5.69 -0.27 -17.24
CA ASP A 111 5.53 -0.41 -18.70
C ASP A 111 5.64 0.93 -19.42
N MET A 112 5.04 2.00 -18.87
CA MET A 112 5.17 3.35 -19.43
C MET A 112 6.62 3.82 -19.36
N TYR A 113 7.31 3.62 -18.25
CA TYR A 113 8.73 3.96 -18.13
C TYR A 113 9.57 3.28 -19.21
N ARG A 114 9.36 1.99 -19.46
CA ARG A 114 10.06 1.24 -20.52
C ARG A 114 9.79 1.79 -21.92
N LYS A 115 8.53 2.15 -22.21
CA LYS A 115 8.15 2.78 -23.48
C LYS A 115 8.88 4.11 -23.66
N LEU A 116 8.90 4.97 -22.66
CA LEU A 116 9.60 6.26 -22.68
C LEU A 116 11.11 6.09 -22.95
N VAL A 117 11.76 5.21 -22.20
CA VAL A 117 13.20 4.91 -22.39
C VAL A 117 13.46 4.34 -23.78
N LYS A 118 12.65 3.39 -24.26
CA LYS A 118 12.77 2.81 -25.61
C LYS A 118 12.59 3.84 -26.71
N ALA A 119 11.69 4.83 -26.49
CA ALA A 119 11.46 5.93 -27.43
C ALA A 119 12.56 7.01 -27.38
N GLY A 120 13.54 6.88 -26.48
CA GLY A 120 14.67 7.80 -26.35
C GLY A 120 14.35 9.08 -25.58
N ALA A 121 13.31 9.11 -24.75
CA ALA A 121 13.05 10.20 -23.83
C ALA A 121 14.24 10.38 -22.87
N VAL A 122 14.58 11.63 -22.54
CA VAL A 122 15.67 11.95 -21.61
C VAL A 122 15.18 12.35 -20.21
N GLY A 123 13.88 12.56 -20.06
CA GLY A 123 13.19 12.83 -18.81
C GLY A 123 11.68 12.67 -18.99
N PHE A 124 10.93 12.64 -17.91
CA PHE A 124 9.48 12.51 -17.98
C PHE A 124 8.73 13.40 -16.98
N ILE A 125 7.49 13.72 -17.31
CA ILE A 125 6.53 14.44 -16.49
C ILE A 125 5.25 13.62 -16.46
N SER A 126 4.78 13.27 -15.25
CA SER A 126 3.52 12.55 -15.03
C SER A 126 2.44 13.51 -14.57
N ILE A 127 1.26 13.50 -15.18
CA ILE A 127 0.15 14.33 -14.75
C ILE A 127 -0.55 13.67 -13.56
N ALA A 128 -0.84 14.46 -12.53
CA ALA A 128 -1.55 14.04 -11.33
C ALA A 128 -2.70 15.00 -11.00
N GLY A 129 -3.66 14.54 -10.22
CA GLY A 129 -4.81 15.33 -9.79
C GLY A 129 -5.90 15.44 -10.86
N SER A 130 -6.83 16.33 -10.65
CA SER A 130 -8.02 16.52 -11.48
C SER A 130 -8.32 18.00 -11.76
N PRO A 131 -9.16 18.32 -12.75
CA PRO A 131 -9.57 19.71 -13.01
C PRO A 131 -10.41 20.32 -11.88
N LEU A 132 -10.92 19.49 -10.95
CA LEU A 132 -11.78 19.92 -9.86
C LEU A 132 -11.00 20.26 -8.59
N ASP A 133 -9.71 19.92 -8.53
CA ASP A 133 -8.86 20.12 -7.36
C ASP A 133 -8.66 21.62 -7.07
N GLU A 134 -8.62 21.97 -5.79
CA GLU A 134 -8.43 23.34 -5.32
C GLU A 134 -7.51 23.39 -4.08
N GLY A 135 -6.96 24.58 -3.79
CA GLY A 135 -6.17 24.81 -2.59
C GLY A 135 -4.98 23.87 -2.47
N VAL A 136 -4.94 23.11 -1.41
CA VAL A 136 -3.82 22.18 -1.11
C VAL A 136 -3.75 20.99 -2.08
N ASP A 137 -4.85 20.65 -2.74
CA ASP A 137 -4.90 19.55 -3.72
C ASP A 137 -4.18 19.88 -5.05
N LEU A 138 -3.81 21.14 -5.25
CA LEU A 138 -2.98 21.55 -6.39
C LEU A 138 -1.52 21.09 -6.25
N VAL A 139 -1.08 20.61 -5.10
CA VAL A 139 0.23 19.97 -4.96
C VAL A 139 0.14 18.55 -5.52
N PRO A 140 0.89 18.23 -6.59
CA PRO A 140 0.78 16.92 -7.21
C PRO A 140 1.26 15.81 -6.28
N ARG A 141 0.61 14.65 -6.37
CA ARG A 141 0.98 13.47 -5.60
C ARG A 141 2.40 13.01 -5.95
N ALA A 142 3.12 12.55 -4.92
CA ALA A 142 4.39 11.85 -5.10
C ALA A 142 4.16 10.42 -5.62
N TYR A 143 4.86 10.06 -6.67
CA TYR A 143 4.91 8.69 -7.19
C TYR A 143 6.32 8.15 -7.15
N ALA A 144 6.48 6.84 -7.31
CA ALA A 144 7.79 6.20 -7.42
C ALA A 144 7.80 5.12 -8.50
N LEU A 145 8.94 4.97 -9.15
CA LEU A 145 9.19 3.83 -10.02
C LEU A 145 9.38 2.55 -9.19
N PRO A 146 9.08 1.38 -9.75
CA PRO A 146 9.39 0.11 -9.09
C PRO A 146 10.87 0.03 -8.71
N LYS A 147 11.16 -0.66 -7.59
CA LYS A 147 12.53 -0.89 -7.13
C LYS A 147 13.36 -1.61 -8.20
N ASN A 148 12.78 -2.63 -8.83
CA ASN A 148 13.42 -3.43 -9.87
C ASN A 148 12.71 -3.19 -11.21
N LEU A 149 13.44 -2.77 -12.22
CA LEU A 149 12.98 -2.68 -13.59
C LEU A 149 13.62 -3.80 -14.42
N PRO A 150 12.90 -4.42 -15.36
CA PRO A 150 13.47 -5.46 -16.22
C PRO A 150 14.65 -4.92 -17.04
N GLY A 151 15.73 -5.66 -17.05
CA GLY A 151 16.98 -5.27 -17.74
C GLY A 151 17.99 -4.55 -16.85
N GLU A 152 17.61 -4.19 -15.61
CA GLU A 152 18.56 -3.76 -14.59
C GLU A 152 19.18 -4.99 -13.90
N GLU A 153 20.50 -4.95 -13.63
CA GLU A 153 21.14 -6.01 -12.85
C GLU A 153 20.54 -6.03 -11.44
N LYS A 154 19.97 -7.17 -11.03
CA LYS A 154 19.53 -7.40 -9.66
C LYS A 154 20.76 -7.36 -8.75
N LYS A 155 20.99 -6.27 -8.03
CA LYS A 155 21.99 -6.27 -6.96
C LYS A 155 21.51 -7.16 -5.82
N ALA A 156 22.41 -8.03 -5.34
CA ALA A 156 22.10 -8.90 -4.20
C ALA A 156 21.72 -8.05 -2.98
N ALA A 157 20.64 -8.43 -2.33
CA ALA A 157 20.17 -7.75 -1.13
C ALA A 157 21.32 -7.62 -0.10
N GLY A 158 21.61 -6.40 0.31
CA GLY A 158 22.47 -6.14 1.47
C GLY A 158 23.90 -5.67 1.22
N LYS A 159 24.33 -5.27 0.00
CA LYS A 159 25.72 -4.86 -0.23
C LYS A 159 25.98 -3.40 -0.58
N GLU A 160 25.06 -2.64 -1.12
CA GLU A 160 25.15 -1.18 -1.31
C GLU A 160 23.74 -0.61 -1.56
N ALA A 161 23.47 0.61 -1.11
CA ALA A 161 22.25 1.34 -1.44
C ALA A 161 22.07 1.35 -2.97
N GLN A 162 20.87 1.01 -3.44
CA GLN A 162 20.60 0.93 -4.87
C GLN A 162 20.67 2.33 -5.47
N ASN A 163 21.59 2.53 -6.44
CA ASN A 163 21.74 3.77 -7.17
C ASN A 163 20.83 3.72 -8.41
N TYR A 164 20.04 4.78 -8.61
CA TYR A 164 19.11 4.93 -9.74
C TYR A 164 19.62 5.91 -10.80
N ASP A 165 20.88 6.32 -10.80
CA ASP A 165 21.45 7.34 -11.70
C ASP A 165 21.38 6.96 -13.18
N ASN A 166 21.25 5.68 -13.51
CA ASN A 166 21.08 5.22 -14.89
C ASN A 166 19.62 5.37 -15.40
N ARG A 167 18.70 5.79 -14.53
CA ARG A 167 17.31 6.03 -14.90
C ARG A 167 17.12 7.47 -15.40
N ILE A 168 16.15 7.68 -16.27
CA ILE A 168 15.79 9.06 -16.66
C ILE A 168 15.06 9.76 -15.50
N PRO A 169 15.35 11.08 -15.27
CA PRO A 169 14.70 11.84 -14.20
C PRO A 169 13.23 12.12 -14.51
N GLY A 170 12.43 12.28 -13.46
CA GLY A 170 11.00 12.53 -13.61
C GLY A 170 10.36 13.29 -12.45
N VAL A 171 9.27 13.97 -12.77
CA VAL A 171 8.42 14.68 -11.78
C VAL A 171 6.94 14.43 -12.05
N SER A 172 6.12 14.69 -11.03
CA SER A 172 4.67 14.82 -11.17
C SER A 172 4.29 16.30 -11.22
N ILE A 173 3.37 16.66 -12.12
CA ILE A 173 2.78 18.00 -12.24
C ILE A 173 1.28 17.91 -12.04
N HIS A 174 0.66 18.96 -11.47
CA HIS A 174 -0.78 18.99 -11.34
C HIS A 174 -1.48 19.19 -12.69
N TYR A 175 -2.66 18.58 -12.86
CA TYR A 175 -3.47 18.62 -14.09
C TYR A 175 -3.68 20.05 -14.63
N LYS A 176 -4.02 21.02 -13.76
CA LYS A 176 -4.24 22.42 -14.17
C LYS A 176 -2.96 23.09 -14.72
N ASP A 177 -1.83 22.79 -14.11
CA ASP A 177 -0.52 23.28 -14.57
C ASP A 177 -0.08 22.60 -15.87
N ALA A 178 -0.38 21.30 -16.04
CA ALA A 178 -0.13 20.57 -17.28
C ALA A 178 -0.92 21.15 -18.47
N ILE A 179 -2.21 21.49 -18.25
CA ILE A 179 -3.01 22.22 -19.26
C ILE A 179 -2.33 23.53 -19.65
N GLU A 180 -1.86 24.30 -18.68
CA GLU A 180 -1.19 25.57 -18.96
C GLU A 180 0.08 25.39 -19.81
N LEU A 181 0.91 24.37 -19.47
CA LEU A 181 2.10 24.05 -20.28
C LEU A 181 1.74 23.81 -21.74
N VAL A 182 0.76 22.98 -22.01
CA VAL A 182 0.33 22.66 -23.40
C VAL A 182 -0.30 23.85 -24.08
N THR A 183 -1.23 24.55 -23.42
CA THR A 183 -1.97 25.67 -24.03
C THR A 183 -1.10 26.88 -24.37
N LYS A 184 -0.09 27.12 -23.52
CA LYS A 184 0.89 28.19 -23.77
C LYS A 184 2.01 27.80 -24.75
N GLY A 185 1.98 26.56 -25.24
CA GLY A 185 2.92 26.06 -26.24
C GLY A 185 4.35 25.95 -25.73
N ALA A 186 4.53 25.44 -24.47
CA ALA A 186 5.86 25.16 -23.96
C ALA A 186 6.65 24.30 -24.96
N SER A 187 7.87 24.73 -25.31
CA SER A 187 8.73 24.07 -26.31
C SER A 187 10.04 23.58 -25.71
N GLN A 188 10.54 24.27 -24.66
CA GLN A 188 11.77 23.92 -23.94
C GLN A 188 11.52 23.97 -22.44
N VAL A 189 12.00 22.96 -21.71
CA VAL A 189 11.87 22.90 -20.27
C VAL A 189 13.19 22.48 -19.62
N CYS A 190 13.39 22.95 -18.38
CA CYS A 190 14.47 22.51 -17.52
C CYS A 190 13.87 21.74 -16.34
N LEU A 191 14.29 20.48 -16.18
CA LEU A 191 13.89 19.55 -15.12
C LEU A 191 15.05 19.39 -14.13
N SER A 192 14.79 19.55 -12.84
CA SER A 192 15.78 19.26 -11.80
C SER A 192 15.20 18.25 -10.80
N VAL A 193 15.91 17.17 -10.59
CA VAL A 193 15.61 16.16 -9.57
C VAL A 193 16.89 15.78 -8.86
N GLU A 194 16.84 15.80 -7.54
CA GLU A 194 17.88 15.29 -6.66
C GLU A 194 17.24 14.42 -5.59
N GLN A 195 17.68 13.18 -5.49
CA GLN A 195 17.23 12.23 -4.49
C GLN A 195 18.38 11.35 -4.02
N GLU A 196 18.25 10.82 -2.83
CA GLU A 196 19.16 9.83 -2.29
C GLU A 196 18.43 8.60 -1.79
N THR A 197 19.10 7.45 -1.81
CA THR A 197 18.61 6.26 -1.14
C THR A 197 18.93 6.37 0.34
N VAL A 198 17.93 6.13 1.18
CA VAL A 198 18.06 6.14 2.64
C VAL A 198 17.59 4.80 3.19
N THR A 199 18.28 4.30 4.22
CA THR A 199 17.84 3.13 4.98
C THR A 199 17.02 3.59 6.17
N CYS A 200 15.79 3.09 6.25
CA CYS A 200 14.85 3.36 7.34
C CYS A 200 14.57 2.09 8.12
N THR A 201 14.04 2.25 9.33
CA THR A 201 13.55 1.14 10.17
C THR A 201 12.03 1.26 10.30
N SER A 202 11.34 0.17 10.07
CA SER A 202 9.93 0.00 10.37
C SER A 202 9.74 -1.18 11.33
N ARG A 203 8.51 -1.42 11.76
CA ARG A 203 8.21 -2.48 12.72
C ARG A 203 6.79 -3.00 12.60
N ASN A 204 6.60 -4.29 12.81
CA ASN A 204 5.30 -4.89 13.05
C ASN A 204 5.00 -4.87 14.54
N VAL A 205 3.73 -4.75 14.91
CA VAL A 205 3.26 -5.01 16.28
C VAL A 205 2.54 -6.35 16.26
N VAL A 206 2.98 -7.29 17.08
CA VAL A 206 2.42 -8.67 17.12
C VAL A 206 1.87 -8.98 18.50
N ALA A 207 0.65 -9.49 18.55
CA ALA A 207 0.00 -9.98 19.77
C ALA A 207 -0.60 -11.36 19.52
N ARG A 208 -0.45 -12.29 20.47
CA ARG A 208 -0.96 -13.66 20.36
C ARG A 208 -1.86 -14.00 21.54
N ILE A 209 -3.01 -14.57 21.24
CA ILE A 209 -3.95 -15.12 22.20
C ILE A 209 -3.97 -16.63 22.02
N GLU A 210 -3.36 -17.33 22.95
CA GLU A 210 -3.24 -18.79 22.93
C GLU A 210 -4.63 -19.45 22.95
N GLY A 211 -4.82 -20.41 22.05
CA GLY A 211 -6.03 -21.22 22.00
C GLY A 211 -6.18 -22.15 23.23
N THR A 212 -7.32 -22.80 23.34
CA THR A 212 -7.57 -23.71 24.48
C THR A 212 -7.15 -25.15 24.21
N ASP A 213 -7.74 -25.83 23.22
CA ASP A 213 -7.51 -27.26 22.95
C ASP A 213 -7.07 -27.55 21.49
N LYS A 214 -6.94 -26.53 20.68
CA LYS A 214 -6.39 -26.57 19.32
C LYS A 214 -5.34 -25.47 19.13
N ALA A 215 -4.54 -25.21 20.17
CA ALA A 215 -3.59 -24.09 20.21
C ALA A 215 -2.50 -24.18 19.14
N GLU A 216 -2.24 -25.37 18.63
CA GLU A 216 -1.28 -25.63 17.54
C GLU A 216 -1.75 -25.13 16.15
N GLU A 217 -3.03 -24.81 15.99
CA GLU A 217 -3.59 -24.21 14.78
C GLU A 217 -3.78 -22.71 14.99
N ILE A 218 -3.24 -21.88 14.07
CA ILE A 218 -3.21 -20.43 14.16
C ILE A 218 -4.12 -19.81 13.11
N LEU A 219 -4.94 -18.84 13.54
CA LEU A 219 -5.66 -17.91 12.70
C LEU A 219 -5.04 -16.53 12.85
N THR A 220 -4.72 -15.86 11.75
CA THR A 220 -4.15 -14.51 11.77
C THR A 220 -5.18 -13.46 11.37
N LEU A 221 -5.26 -12.38 12.15
CA LEU A 221 -6.01 -11.17 11.84
C LEU A 221 -5.01 -10.05 11.63
N THR A 222 -5.01 -9.43 10.44
CA THR A 222 -3.98 -8.48 10.05
C THR A 222 -4.56 -7.19 9.50
N ALA A 223 -3.83 -6.09 9.68
CA ALA A 223 -4.06 -4.80 9.05
C ALA A 223 -2.76 -4.02 9.09
N HIS A 224 -2.51 -3.14 8.13
CA HIS A 224 -1.38 -2.22 8.24
C HIS A 224 -1.77 -0.96 9.02
N TYR A 225 -0.76 -0.28 9.58
CA TYR A 225 -0.96 0.93 10.37
C TYR A 225 -0.16 2.13 9.84
N ASP A 226 0.75 1.93 8.89
CA ASP A 226 1.40 3.03 8.19
C ASP A 226 0.45 3.73 7.22
N SER A 227 0.84 4.86 6.69
CA SER A 227 0.09 5.63 5.70
C SER A 227 0.99 6.17 4.61
N VAL A 228 0.39 6.60 3.50
CA VAL A 228 1.09 7.40 2.50
C VAL A 228 1.47 8.79 3.06
N PRO A 229 2.46 9.49 2.46
CA PRO A 229 2.85 10.83 2.90
C PRO A 229 1.80 11.93 2.62
N GLU A 230 0.81 11.64 1.79
CA GLU A 230 -0.20 12.61 1.39
C GLU A 230 -1.29 12.85 2.44
N GLY A 231 -1.56 11.87 3.32
CA GLY A 231 -2.66 11.96 4.27
C GLY A 231 -2.52 11.06 5.49
N PRO A 232 -3.39 11.25 6.49
CA PRO A 232 -3.34 10.47 7.73
C PRO A 232 -3.82 9.02 7.56
N GLY A 233 -4.40 8.62 6.41
CA GLY A 233 -4.78 7.23 6.17
C GLY A 233 -5.74 6.68 7.22
N ALA A 234 -6.86 7.35 7.46
CA ALA A 234 -7.86 6.88 8.41
C ALA A 234 -8.65 5.70 7.86
N TYR A 235 -9.07 5.81 6.59
CA TYR A 235 -9.69 4.74 5.83
C TYR A 235 -8.63 3.70 5.42
N ASP A 236 -7.47 4.16 4.98
CA ASP A 236 -6.32 3.38 4.51
C ASP A 236 -5.09 3.59 5.40
N ASN A 237 -4.85 2.81 6.51
CA ASN A 237 -5.73 1.72 6.94
C ASN A 237 -5.84 1.69 8.49
N MET A 238 -5.90 2.84 9.16
CA MET A 238 -6.19 2.83 10.60
C MET A 238 -7.56 2.24 10.93
N SER A 239 -8.51 2.29 9.99
CA SER A 239 -9.82 1.64 10.13
C SER A 239 -9.68 0.12 10.33
N GLY A 240 -8.89 -0.55 9.51
CA GLY A 240 -8.58 -1.97 9.67
C GLY A 240 -7.83 -2.25 10.97
N SER A 241 -6.83 -1.42 11.29
CA SER A 241 -6.09 -1.49 12.55
C SER A 241 -6.99 -1.39 13.78
N ALA A 242 -8.01 -0.50 13.75
CA ALA A 242 -8.98 -0.37 14.84
C ALA A 242 -9.91 -1.60 14.95
N ILE A 243 -10.31 -2.17 13.82
CA ILE A 243 -11.16 -3.37 13.80
C ILE A 243 -10.43 -4.55 14.44
N ILE A 244 -9.19 -4.82 14.03
CA ILE A 244 -8.44 -5.94 14.63
C ILE A 244 -8.05 -5.67 16.09
N MET A 245 -7.90 -4.41 16.51
CA MET A 245 -7.69 -4.04 17.92
C MET A 245 -8.88 -4.44 18.77
N GLU A 246 -10.11 -4.12 18.33
CA GLU A 246 -11.32 -4.49 19.04
C GLU A 246 -11.52 -6.02 19.07
N LEU A 247 -11.19 -6.72 17.99
CA LEU A 247 -11.25 -8.16 17.94
C LEU A 247 -10.21 -8.81 18.87
N CYS A 248 -9.02 -8.23 18.97
CA CYS A 248 -7.99 -8.67 19.90
C CYS A 248 -8.50 -8.56 21.36
N ARG A 249 -9.09 -7.42 21.72
CA ARG A 249 -9.74 -7.23 23.03
C ARG A 249 -10.85 -8.25 23.29
N TYR A 250 -11.69 -8.51 22.28
CA TYR A 250 -12.79 -9.48 22.38
C TYR A 250 -12.28 -10.90 22.61
N PHE A 251 -11.33 -11.38 21.81
CA PHE A 251 -10.80 -12.73 21.91
C PHE A 251 -9.90 -12.93 23.14
N HIS A 252 -9.31 -11.87 23.67
CA HIS A 252 -8.63 -11.94 24.96
C HIS A 252 -9.61 -12.30 26.11
N ALA A 253 -10.81 -11.75 26.07
CA ALA A 253 -11.87 -12.06 27.02
C ALA A 253 -12.61 -13.38 26.71
N HIS A 254 -12.62 -13.82 25.44
CA HIS A 254 -13.37 -14.98 24.93
C HIS A 254 -12.44 -15.89 24.13
N ARG A 255 -11.53 -16.56 24.85
CA ARG A 255 -10.49 -17.40 24.23
C ARG A 255 -11.09 -18.52 23.37
N PRO A 256 -10.78 -18.58 22.06
CA PRO A 256 -11.25 -19.66 21.20
C PRO A 256 -10.45 -20.95 21.38
N ARG A 257 -10.80 -21.98 20.66
CA ARG A 257 -10.06 -23.25 20.67
C ARG A 257 -8.71 -23.12 19.96
N ARG A 258 -8.65 -22.37 18.83
CA ARG A 258 -7.43 -22.10 18.05
C ARG A 258 -6.75 -20.84 18.53
N THR A 259 -5.45 -20.78 18.38
CA THR A 259 -4.67 -19.57 18.62
C THR A 259 -5.07 -18.47 17.63
N MET A 260 -5.28 -17.27 18.18
CA MET A 260 -5.50 -16.06 17.40
C MET A 260 -4.24 -15.19 17.44
N GLU A 261 -3.74 -14.79 16.28
CA GLU A 261 -2.61 -13.91 16.20
C GLU A 261 -3.01 -12.62 15.47
N PHE A 262 -2.72 -11.50 16.09
CA PHE A 262 -3.06 -10.16 15.61
C PHE A 262 -1.79 -9.44 15.22
N ILE A 263 -1.75 -8.93 14.00
CA ILE A 263 -0.54 -8.29 13.48
C ILE A 263 -0.90 -6.96 12.84
N TRP A 264 -0.32 -5.89 13.34
CA TRP A 264 -0.34 -4.57 12.74
C TRP A 264 0.96 -4.41 11.95
N PHE A 265 0.86 -4.42 10.63
CA PHE A 265 2.03 -4.32 9.77
C PHE A 265 2.47 -2.88 9.56
N GLY A 266 3.78 -2.63 9.62
CA GLY A 266 4.38 -1.40 9.14
C GLY A 266 4.85 -1.53 7.69
N ALA A 267 5.06 -0.39 7.04
CA ALA A 267 5.59 -0.32 5.69
C ALA A 267 4.84 -1.15 4.62
N GLU A 268 3.52 -1.28 4.74
CA GLU A 268 2.67 -1.85 3.70
C GLU A 268 2.74 -1.00 2.44
N GLU A 269 2.60 0.34 2.58
CA GLU A 269 2.60 1.34 1.53
C GLU A 269 3.94 1.45 0.77
N LYS A 270 4.99 0.84 1.29
CA LYS A 270 6.29 0.70 0.62
C LYS A 270 6.44 -0.64 -0.12
N GLY A 271 5.36 -1.43 -0.22
CA GLY A 271 5.28 -2.68 -0.95
C GLY A 271 5.22 -3.92 -0.07
N LEU A 272 4.32 -3.95 0.91
CA LEU A 272 4.04 -5.09 1.80
C LEU A 272 5.26 -5.54 2.61
N LEU A 273 6.14 -4.58 3.00
CA LEU A 273 7.45 -4.94 3.59
C LEU A 273 7.31 -5.57 4.97
N GLY A 274 6.34 -5.09 5.78
CA GLY A 274 6.09 -5.64 7.11
C GLY A 274 5.64 -7.08 7.06
N SER A 275 4.65 -7.39 6.24
CA SER A 275 4.15 -8.76 6.10
C SER A 275 5.17 -9.70 5.43
N GLN A 276 6.00 -9.21 4.48
CA GLN A 276 7.13 -9.97 3.95
C GLN A 276 8.16 -10.30 5.04
N ASN A 277 8.48 -9.34 5.91
CA ASN A 277 9.41 -9.57 7.02
C ASN A 277 8.83 -10.60 8.01
N TYR A 278 7.55 -10.46 8.38
CA TYR A 278 6.87 -11.41 9.25
C TYR A 278 6.96 -12.85 8.70
N ILE A 279 6.58 -13.07 7.45
CA ILE A 279 6.65 -14.37 6.78
C ILE A 279 8.07 -14.95 6.81
N LYS A 280 9.09 -14.10 6.66
CA LYS A 280 10.49 -14.52 6.65
C LYS A 280 10.97 -14.97 8.03
N ILE A 281 10.66 -14.23 9.08
CA ILE A 281 11.14 -14.56 10.43
C ILE A 281 10.36 -15.71 11.07
N HIS A 282 9.10 -15.90 10.67
CA HIS A 282 8.21 -16.98 11.16
C HIS A 282 8.12 -18.18 10.20
N GLU A 283 9.05 -18.33 9.24
CA GLU A 283 8.98 -19.38 8.22
C GLU A 283 8.75 -20.78 8.80
N ASN A 284 9.34 -21.08 9.97
CA ASN A 284 9.20 -22.37 10.63
C ASN A 284 7.82 -22.62 11.27
N GLU A 285 7.05 -21.55 11.54
CA GLU A 285 5.71 -21.63 12.15
C GLU A 285 4.58 -21.58 11.11
N LEU A 286 4.88 -21.25 9.87
CA LEU A 286 3.85 -21.03 8.83
C LEU A 286 2.95 -22.25 8.60
N LEU A 287 3.42 -23.48 8.91
CA LEU A 287 2.60 -24.68 8.78
C LEU A 287 1.44 -24.73 9.77
N ALA A 288 1.56 -24.04 10.90
CA ALA A 288 0.50 -23.91 11.90
C ALA A 288 -0.62 -22.98 11.47
N HIS A 289 -0.34 -22.02 10.58
CA HIS A 289 -1.31 -21.03 10.12
C HIS A 289 -2.34 -21.68 9.18
N ARG A 290 -3.61 -21.56 9.54
CA ARG A 290 -4.75 -22.16 8.81
C ARG A 290 -5.37 -21.19 7.82
N PHE A 291 -5.50 -19.92 8.24
CA PHE A 291 -6.13 -18.86 7.44
C PHE A 291 -5.68 -17.48 7.89
N ASN A 292 -5.45 -16.58 6.95
CA ASN A 292 -5.21 -15.16 7.23
C ASN A 292 -6.46 -14.34 6.88
N MET A 293 -6.86 -13.48 7.80
CA MET A 293 -7.97 -12.55 7.67
C MET A 293 -7.43 -11.11 7.77
N ASN A 294 -7.18 -10.51 6.64
CA ASN A 294 -6.69 -9.15 6.53
C ASN A 294 -7.86 -8.17 6.37
N VAL A 295 -7.75 -6.99 6.97
CA VAL A 295 -8.67 -5.87 6.75
C VAL A 295 -7.89 -4.73 6.14
N ASP A 296 -8.36 -4.28 5.00
CA ASP A 296 -7.75 -3.16 4.30
C ASP A 296 -8.85 -2.35 3.62
N LEU A 297 -8.94 -1.07 3.99
CA LEU A 297 -10.01 -0.15 3.62
C LEU A 297 -11.38 -0.49 4.27
N ALA A 298 -11.68 0.13 5.39
CA ALA A 298 -12.96 -0.05 6.09
C ALA A 298 -13.50 1.26 6.65
N GLY A 299 -14.70 1.22 7.19
CA GLY A 299 -15.25 2.28 8.04
C GLY A 299 -16.05 3.37 7.34
N GLN A 300 -16.02 3.52 6.02
CA GLN A 300 -16.87 4.52 5.35
C GLN A 300 -18.35 4.07 5.34
N LEU A 301 -19.25 5.04 5.56
CA LEU A 301 -20.68 4.75 5.70
C LEU A 301 -21.30 4.25 4.39
N VAL A 302 -20.98 4.94 3.28
CA VAL A 302 -21.52 4.62 1.95
C VAL A 302 -20.53 3.73 1.23
N GLY A 303 -20.96 2.53 0.84
CA GLY A 303 -20.16 1.56 0.13
C GLY A 303 -20.63 0.13 0.35
N GLY A 304 -20.16 -0.79 -0.48
CA GLY A 304 -20.39 -2.22 -0.36
C GLY A 304 -19.26 -2.92 0.40
N THR A 305 -19.59 -4.01 1.11
CA THR A 305 -18.58 -4.86 1.74
C THR A 305 -18.18 -5.97 0.77
N ALA A 306 -16.90 -6.16 0.58
CA ALA A 306 -16.34 -7.18 -0.30
C ALA A 306 -15.14 -7.89 0.34
N ALA A 307 -14.82 -9.08 -0.14
CA ALA A 307 -13.61 -9.78 0.23
C ALA A 307 -12.92 -10.38 -1.00
N GLY A 308 -11.65 -10.04 -1.19
CA GLY A 308 -10.75 -10.73 -2.09
C GLY A 308 -10.21 -11.98 -1.41
N VAL A 309 -10.38 -13.14 -2.00
CA VAL A 309 -9.98 -14.43 -1.42
C VAL A 309 -8.92 -15.09 -2.29
N THR A 310 -7.76 -15.31 -1.71
CA THR A 310 -6.64 -16.06 -2.30
C THR A 310 -6.58 -17.45 -1.67
N GLY A 311 -7.46 -18.33 -2.14
CA GLY A 311 -7.63 -19.70 -1.68
C GLY A 311 -8.40 -20.50 -2.70
N ASP A 312 -8.83 -21.72 -2.35
CA ASP A 312 -9.76 -22.48 -3.17
C ASP A 312 -11.10 -21.72 -3.31
N ALA A 313 -11.74 -21.83 -4.47
CA ALA A 313 -12.98 -21.12 -4.75
C ALA A 313 -14.12 -21.44 -3.75
N SER A 314 -14.09 -22.63 -3.13
CA SER A 314 -15.04 -23.02 -2.08
C SER A 314 -14.98 -22.11 -0.85
N VAL A 315 -13.81 -21.52 -0.56
CA VAL A 315 -13.63 -20.57 0.55
C VAL A 315 -14.55 -19.36 0.39
N CYS A 316 -14.69 -18.85 -0.84
CA CYS A 316 -15.64 -17.75 -1.13
C CYS A 316 -17.06 -18.10 -0.69
N SER A 317 -17.53 -19.30 -1.04
CA SER A 317 -18.89 -19.76 -0.70
C SER A 317 -19.09 -19.89 0.81
N ILE A 318 -18.09 -20.42 1.51
CA ILE A 318 -18.10 -20.58 2.97
C ILE A 318 -18.17 -19.21 3.66
N LEU A 319 -17.32 -18.27 3.28
CA LEU A 319 -17.29 -16.92 3.84
C LEU A 319 -18.58 -16.14 3.55
N THR A 320 -19.12 -16.26 2.33
CA THR A 320 -20.41 -15.66 1.95
C THR A 320 -21.54 -16.23 2.81
N TYR A 321 -21.56 -17.54 3.01
CA TYR A 321 -22.56 -18.19 3.86
C TYR A 321 -22.49 -17.67 5.30
N MET A 322 -21.29 -17.61 5.89
CA MET A 322 -21.08 -17.07 7.24
C MET A 322 -21.55 -15.62 7.38
N ALA A 323 -21.32 -14.78 6.39
CA ALA A 323 -21.82 -13.41 6.38
C ALA A 323 -23.36 -13.37 6.35
N HIS A 324 -23.99 -14.24 5.55
CA HIS A 324 -25.44 -14.32 5.46
C HIS A 324 -26.10 -14.84 6.75
N GLU A 325 -25.44 -15.71 7.50
CA GLU A 325 -25.95 -16.21 8.81
C GLU A 325 -26.26 -15.05 9.79
N ILE A 326 -25.50 -13.95 9.71
CA ILE A 326 -25.68 -12.77 10.55
C ILE A 326 -26.36 -11.59 9.81
N GLY A 327 -26.92 -11.83 8.64
CA GLY A 327 -27.63 -10.82 7.87
C GLY A 327 -26.73 -9.72 7.27
N ILE A 328 -25.45 -9.99 7.07
CA ILE A 328 -24.52 -9.05 6.45
C ILE A 328 -24.24 -9.48 5.02
N GLY A 329 -24.58 -8.61 4.04
CA GLY A 329 -24.21 -8.81 2.64
C GLY A 329 -22.73 -8.55 2.44
N MET A 330 -22.02 -9.53 1.87
CA MET A 330 -20.62 -9.42 1.45
C MET A 330 -20.44 -10.07 0.10
N SER A 331 -19.82 -9.37 -0.85
CA SER A 331 -19.42 -9.97 -2.12
C SER A 331 -18.03 -10.58 -1.99
N THR A 332 -17.87 -11.85 -2.38
CA THR A 332 -16.56 -12.50 -2.39
C THR A 332 -16.05 -12.64 -3.82
N LYS A 333 -14.76 -12.40 -4.02
CA LYS A 333 -14.07 -12.59 -5.30
C LYS A 333 -12.86 -13.49 -5.09
N ASN A 334 -12.79 -14.59 -5.82
CA ASN A 334 -11.61 -15.44 -5.84
C ASN A 334 -10.52 -14.77 -6.69
N GLN A 335 -9.78 -13.85 -6.07
CA GLN A 335 -8.88 -12.92 -6.76
C GLN A 335 -7.82 -12.39 -5.79
N ILE A 336 -6.60 -12.20 -6.28
CA ILE A 336 -5.53 -11.47 -5.59
C ILE A 336 -5.88 -9.97 -5.57
N TRP A 337 -5.85 -9.38 -4.37
CA TRP A 337 -5.90 -7.93 -4.17
C TRP A 337 -4.56 -7.46 -3.60
N GLY A 338 -4.17 -6.22 -3.89
CA GLY A 338 -2.87 -5.67 -3.46
C GLY A 338 -2.87 -5.31 -1.99
N SER A 339 -2.69 -6.29 -1.10
CA SER A 339 -2.62 -6.08 0.34
C SER A 339 -1.86 -7.21 1.05
N ASP A 340 -1.63 -7.10 2.37
CA ASP A 340 -0.79 -7.98 3.18
C ASP A 340 -1.19 -9.47 3.18
N SER A 341 -2.47 -9.79 2.93
CA SER A 341 -2.92 -11.18 2.73
C SER A 341 -2.14 -11.93 1.67
N ASN A 342 -1.58 -11.21 0.69
CA ASN A 342 -0.83 -11.81 -0.41
C ASN A 342 0.45 -12.51 0.04
N THR A 343 1.10 -12.02 1.11
CA THR A 343 2.33 -12.65 1.62
C THR A 343 2.05 -14.01 2.26
N PHE A 344 0.90 -14.15 2.92
CA PHE A 344 0.42 -15.44 3.45
C PHE A 344 0.03 -16.39 2.31
N ALA A 345 -0.73 -15.91 1.34
CA ALA A 345 -1.12 -16.70 0.17
C ALA A 345 0.10 -17.18 -0.61
N TRP A 346 1.14 -16.36 -0.75
CA TRP A 346 2.41 -16.73 -1.39
C TRP A 346 3.08 -17.92 -0.71
N LYS A 347 2.89 -18.12 0.58
CA LYS A 347 3.38 -19.27 1.36
C LYS A 347 2.36 -20.42 1.48
N GLY A 348 1.33 -20.41 0.64
CA GLY A 348 0.32 -21.45 0.59
C GLY A 348 -0.67 -21.44 1.76
N ILE A 349 -0.79 -20.32 2.46
CA ILE A 349 -1.81 -20.11 3.50
C ILE A 349 -2.99 -19.42 2.84
N PRO A 350 -4.19 -20.04 2.77
CA PRO A 350 -5.36 -19.34 2.28
C PRO A 350 -5.58 -18.04 3.03
N ALA A 351 -5.98 -17.00 2.29
CA ALA A 351 -6.11 -15.67 2.88
C ALA A 351 -7.31 -14.91 2.30
N MET A 352 -7.80 -13.93 3.05
CA MET A 352 -8.77 -12.96 2.54
C MET A 352 -8.33 -11.55 2.92
N THR A 353 -8.68 -10.58 2.08
CA THR A 353 -8.70 -9.16 2.43
C THR A 353 -10.14 -8.68 2.45
N LEU A 354 -10.63 -8.30 3.63
CA LEU A 354 -11.92 -7.63 3.80
C LEU A 354 -11.75 -6.16 3.45
N ASN A 355 -12.63 -5.66 2.60
CA ASN A 355 -12.64 -4.29 2.10
C ASN A 355 -14.06 -3.73 2.13
N ARG A 356 -14.17 -2.43 2.24
CA ARG A 356 -15.41 -1.69 2.02
C ARG A 356 -15.15 -0.53 1.09
N ASP A 357 -15.95 -0.41 0.02
CA ASP A 357 -15.83 0.70 -0.93
C ASP A 357 -15.85 2.05 -0.21
N GLY A 358 -15.04 2.99 -0.71
CA GLY A 358 -14.92 4.32 -0.13
C GLY A 358 -14.16 5.28 -1.04
N PHE A 359 -13.87 6.46 -0.51
CA PHE A 359 -13.20 7.55 -1.20
C PHE A 359 -12.02 8.07 -0.37
N GLY A 360 -11.13 8.78 -1.01
CA GLY A 360 -10.06 9.52 -0.34
C GLY A 360 -8.79 8.72 -0.09
N MET A 361 -8.77 7.41 -0.38
CA MET A 361 -7.56 6.59 -0.30
C MET A 361 -6.38 7.28 -0.98
N HIS A 362 -5.24 7.31 -0.30
CA HIS A 362 -4.01 7.92 -0.78
C HIS A 362 -4.12 9.42 -1.10
N THR A 363 -4.98 10.12 -0.38
CA THR A 363 -5.12 11.58 -0.46
C THR A 363 -5.12 12.20 0.94
N ARG A 364 -4.93 13.51 1.00
CA ARG A 364 -5.05 14.27 2.27
C ARG A 364 -6.46 14.33 2.84
N HIS A 365 -7.46 13.88 2.08
CA HIS A 365 -8.86 13.78 2.52
C HIS A 365 -9.17 12.48 3.25
N ASP A 366 -8.23 11.54 3.27
CA ASP A 366 -8.37 10.30 4.04
C ASP A 366 -8.19 10.55 5.54
N THR A 367 -9.22 11.10 6.15
CA THR A 367 -9.27 11.50 7.56
C THR A 367 -10.39 10.77 8.29
N ILE A 368 -10.37 10.82 9.61
CA ILE A 368 -11.41 10.23 10.46
C ILE A 368 -12.82 10.76 10.16
N ALA A 369 -12.94 11.95 9.56
CA ALA A 369 -14.22 12.54 9.18
C ALA A 369 -14.97 11.72 8.11
N LEU A 370 -14.28 10.87 7.34
CA LEU A 370 -14.89 9.96 6.37
C LEU A 370 -15.41 8.67 7.02
N LEU A 371 -15.06 8.38 8.25
CA LEU A 371 -15.38 7.13 8.92
C LEU A 371 -16.68 7.22 9.73
N SER A 372 -17.32 6.08 9.95
CA SER A 372 -18.56 5.93 10.70
C SER A 372 -18.46 4.77 11.68
N ASP A 373 -18.85 5.01 12.92
CA ASP A 373 -18.94 3.97 13.96
C ASP A 373 -19.78 2.77 13.51
N TRP A 374 -20.93 3.04 12.87
CA TRP A 374 -21.80 2.00 12.34
C TRP A 374 -21.07 1.09 11.34
N SER A 375 -20.28 1.67 10.43
CA SER A 375 -19.58 0.90 9.40
C SER A 375 -18.40 0.12 9.97
N LEU A 376 -17.66 0.70 10.92
CA LEU A 376 -16.59 0.03 11.64
C LEU A 376 -17.12 -1.15 12.45
N GLU A 377 -18.19 -0.92 13.23
CA GLU A 377 -18.86 -1.97 14.01
C GLU A 377 -19.35 -3.10 13.12
N ARG A 378 -20.00 -2.78 11.98
CA ARG A 378 -20.49 -3.77 11.03
C ARG A 378 -19.36 -4.65 10.48
N SER A 379 -18.22 -4.06 10.15
CA SER A 379 -17.03 -4.79 9.68
C SER A 379 -16.40 -5.62 10.80
N ALA A 380 -16.33 -5.09 12.01
CA ALA A 380 -15.84 -5.82 13.19
C ALA A 380 -16.74 -7.01 13.55
N VAL A 381 -18.06 -6.83 13.51
CA VAL A 381 -19.03 -7.93 13.75
C VAL A 381 -18.89 -9.01 12.69
N LEU A 382 -18.78 -8.64 11.42
CA LEU A 382 -18.62 -9.60 10.32
C LEU A 382 -17.33 -10.41 10.47
N LEU A 383 -16.20 -9.74 10.62
CA LEU A 383 -14.90 -10.39 10.73
C LEU A 383 -14.80 -11.19 12.02
N GLY A 384 -15.30 -10.63 13.13
CA GLY A 384 -15.34 -11.30 14.44
C GLY A 384 -16.17 -12.59 14.42
N TYR A 385 -17.33 -12.57 13.75
CA TYR A 385 -18.14 -13.77 13.58
C TYR A 385 -17.42 -14.85 12.76
N ILE A 386 -16.79 -14.48 11.63
CA ILE A 386 -16.00 -15.42 10.83
C ILE A 386 -14.85 -15.99 11.67
N ALA A 387 -14.11 -15.13 12.36
CA ALA A 387 -12.98 -15.53 13.19
C ALA A 387 -13.40 -16.44 14.35
N ASP A 388 -14.51 -16.13 15.03
CA ASP A 388 -15.06 -16.97 16.12
C ASP A 388 -15.49 -18.36 15.61
N ARG A 389 -16.22 -18.38 14.48
CA ARG A 389 -16.63 -19.64 13.86
C ARG A 389 -15.43 -20.50 13.48
N LEU A 390 -14.44 -19.94 12.79
CA LEU A 390 -13.22 -20.66 12.39
C LEU A 390 -12.34 -21.01 13.58
N GLY A 391 -12.32 -20.17 14.61
CA GLY A 391 -11.58 -20.38 15.85
C GLY A 391 -12.12 -21.54 16.70
N ASN A 392 -13.41 -21.81 16.62
CA ASN A 392 -14.08 -22.77 17.50
C ASN A 392 -14.57 -24.06 16.82
N ILE A 393 -14.67 -24.11 15.49
CA ILE A 393 -15.15 -25.28 14.75
C ILE A 393 -14.26 -26.50 14.97
N GLU A 394 -14.86 -27.69 15.08
CA GLU A 394 -14.14 -28.95 15.32
C GLU A 394 -13.16 -29.26 14.18
N SER A 395 -13.66 -29.33 12.96
CA SER A 395 -12.85 -29.54 11.75
C SER A 395 -12.84 -28.30 10.92
N PHE A 396 -11.65 -27.85 10.50
CA PHE A 396 -11.52 -26.66 9.68
C PHE A 396 -12.27 -26.86 8.34
N PRO A 397 -13.10 -25.90 7.88
CA PRO A 397 -14.08 -26.15 6.83
C PRO A 397 -13.50 -26.15 5.41
N PHE A 398 -12.21 -25.86 5.25
CA PHE A 398 -11.50 -25.90 3.98
C PHE A 398 -10.03 -26.29 4.18
N GLU A 399 -9.41 -26.75 3.09
CA GLU A 399 -8.00 -27.15 3.12
C GLU A 399 -7.08 -25.92 3.17
N ARG A 400 -5.90 -26.10 3.78
CA ARG A 400 -4.79 -25.13 3.71
C ARG A 400 -4.13 -25.24 2.32
N LYS A 401 -4.82 -24.65 1.32
CA LYS A 401 -4.38 -24.72 -0.08
C LYS A 401 -4.66 -23.41 -0.80
N VAL A 402 -3.67 -22.93 -1.55
CA VAL A 402 -3.79 -21.83 -2.51
C VAL A 402 -3.60 -22.40 -3.91
N PRO A 403 -4.47 -22.07 -4.89
CA PRO A 403 -4.33 -22.51 -6.27
C PRO A 403 -2.98 -22.16 -6.87
N GLU A 404 -2.42 -23.04 -7.68
CA GLU A 404 -1.10 -22.86 -8.31
C GLU A 404 -1.04 -21.59 -9.18
N GLU A 405 -2.13 -21.21 -9.82
CA GLU A 405 -2.22 -19.98 -10.60
C GLU A 405 -1.99 -18.73 -9.76
N PHE A 406 -2.49 -18.69 -8.52
CA PHE A 406 -2.24 -17.59 -7.59
C PHE A 406 -0.80 -17.61 -7.09
N ILE A 407 -0.26 -18.80 -6.77
CA ILE A 407 1.14 -18.93 -6.38
C ILE A 407 2.07 -18.45 -7.50
N ALA A 408 1.76 -18.75 -8.77
CA ALA A 408 2.56 -18.27 -9.91
C ALA A 408 2.54 -16.73 -10.02
N GLN A 409 1.36 -16.11 -9.91
CA GLN A 409 1.22 -14.64 -9.92
C GLN A 409 1.96 -13.99 -8.74
N LEU A 410 1.84 -14.57 -7.53
CA LEU A 410 2.53 -14.06 -6.33
C LEU A 410 4.05 -14.24 -6.41
N ASN A 411 4.54 -15.30 -7.03
CA ASN A 411 5.95 -15.47 -7.33
C ASN A 411 6.47 -14.41 -8.32
N GLU A 412 5.66 -13.98 -9.28
CA GLU A 412 6.03 -12.87 -10.17
C GLU A 412 6.08 -11.53 -9.41
N TYR A 413 5.20 -11.35 -8.42
CA TYR A 413 5.12 -10.13 -7.63
C TYR A 413 6.24 -10.02 -6.59
N PHE A 414 6.55 -11.09 -5.84
CA PHE A 414 7.52 -11.11 -4.74
C PHE A 414 8.91 -11.65 -5.14
N GLY A 415 9.01 -12.37 -6.27
CA GLY A 415 10.22 -13.08 -6.74
C GLY A 415 11.17 -12.26 -7.67
#